data_c1646c39a0e4ea5dc3d479d6000afd50
#
_entry.id   c1646c39a0e4ea5dc3d479d6000afd50
#
_cell.length_a   1.000
_cell.length_b   1.000
_cell.length_c   1.000
_cell.angle_alpha   90.00
_cell.angle_beta   90.00
_cell.angle_gamma   90.00
#
_symmetry.space_group_name_H-M   'P 1'
#
loop_
_entity.id
_entity.type
_entity.pdbx_description
1 polymer ?
#
loop_
_entity_poly.entity_id
_entity_poly.type
_entity_poly.pdbx_seq_one_letter_code
_entity_poly.pdbx_strand_id
1 'polypeptide(L)'
;AAMRRAAVLACQPDMGSLTLGSLNFPTQASVNAPAMIEQLARAMTQRGIVPELECFEVGMVDYARDWLLRKGIINKPLYFNLLLGNRGTLAARPQNLQAMVAALPDSATWAATGIGRYQFQVQQWAVDTGGHVRVGLEDNLYLDDERTTPATNARLIDRLVEYARSCGRTPATCAEARRMIGLEAGAGIVRKFVK
;
A
#
# COMPACT_ATOMS: atom_id res chain seq x y z
N ALA A 1 14.68 14.96 9.57
CA ALA A 1 14.06 13.68 9.10
C ALA A 1 13.08 13.92 7.95
N ALA A 2 12.12 14.84 8.07
CA ALA A 2 11.12 15.14 7.04
C ALA A 2 11.73 15.51 5.68
N MET A 3 12.77 16.36 5.64
CA MET A 3 13.44 16.77 4.40
C MET A 3 14.08 15.62 3.61
N ARG A 4 14.65 14.60 4.29
CA ARG A 4 15.21 13.43 3.59
C ARG A 4 14.12 12.58 2.92
N ARG A 5 12.96 12.41 3.58
CA ARG A 5 11.81 11.69 3.01
C ARG A 5 11.12 12.48 1.89
N ALA A 6 11.14 13.81 1.97
CA ALA A 6 10.58 14.67 0.94
C ALA A 6 11.40 14.74 -0.35
N ALA A 7 12.64 14.24 -0.38
CA ALA A 7 13.47 14.24 -1.59
C ALA A 7 12.80 13.50 -2.77
N VAL A 8 12.10 12.40 -2.50
CA VAL A 8 11.36 11.62 -3.50
C VAL A 8 10.24 12.44 -4.14
N LEU A 9 9.64 13.38 -3.40
CA LEU A 9 8.57 14.24 -3.91
C LEU A 9 9.06 15.20 -5.02
N ALA A 10 10.35 15.46 -5.09
CA ALA A 10 10.94 16.27 -6.18
C ALA A 10 10.86 15.55 -7.54
N CYS A 11 10.77 14.22 -7.55
CA CYS A 11 10.59 13.42 -8.75
C CYS A 11 9.16 13.49 -9.30
N GLN A 12 8.24 14.09 -8.59
CA GLN A 12 6.81 14.21 -8.95
C GLN A 12 6.19 12.87 -9.41
N PRO A 13 6.26 11.80 -8.58
CA PRO A 13 5.59 10.55 -8.91
C PRO A 13 4.07 10.75 -8.91
N ASP A 14 3.33 9.85 -9.55
CA ASP A 14 1.86 9.85 -9.46
C ASP A 14 1.38 9.57 -8.04
N MET A 15 2.06 8.65 -7.35
CA MET A 15 1.77 8.24 -5.98
C MET A 15 3.06 8.15 -5.16
N GLY A 16 2.91 8.21 -3.84
CA GLY A 16 4.01 7.99 -2.92
C GLY A 16 3.52 7.36 -1.62
N SER A 17 4.32 6.47 -1.04
CA SER A 17 3.99 5.82 0.23
C SER A 17 3.97 6.80 1.40
N LEU A 18 2.93 6.68 2.23
CA LEU A 18 2.75 7.43 3.47
C LEU A 18 2.35 6.47 4.58
N THR A 19 3.32 6.05 5.39
CA THR A 19 3.07 5.19 6.55
C THR A 19 2.40 5.98 7.67
N LEU A 20 1.24 5.53 8.13
CA LEU A 20 0.33 6.28 9.00
C LEU A 20 0.57 6.08 10.51
N GLY A 21 1.75 5.60 10.87
CA GLY A 21 2.13 5.45 12.27
C GLY A 21 3.55 4.94 12.45
N SER A 22 4.06 5.03 13.67
CA SER A 22 5.33 4.42 14.04
C SER A 22 5.15 2.92 14.28
N LEU A 23 6.12 2.13 13.86
CA LEU A 23 6.11 0.68 14.03
C LEU A 23 7.53 0.12 14.15
N ASN A 24 7.63 -1.11 14.64
CA ASN A 24 8.90 -1.81 14.71
C ASN A 24 9.05 -2.75 13.51
N PHE A 25 10.15 -2.60 12.78
CA PHE A 25 10.65 -3.64 11.88
C PHE A 25 11.60 -4.59 12.63
N PRO A 26 11.94 -5.75 12.05
CA PRO A 26 12.75 -6.75 12.77
C PRO A 26 14.07 -6.24 13.33
N THR A 27 14.68 -5.24 12.72
CA THR A 27 16.02 -4.72 13.07
C THR A 27 16.01 -3.31 13.63
N GLN A 28 14.93 -2.54 13.41
CA GLN A 28 14.85 -1.13 13.83
C GLN A 28 13.42 -0.62 13.91
N ALA A 29 13.22 0.39 14.75
CA ALA A 29 11.97 1.13 14.77
C ALA A 29 11.88 2.11 13.59
N SER A 30 10.71 2.19 12.97
CA SER A 30 10.34 3.25 12.03
C SER A 30 9.49 4.29 12.77
N VAL A 31 10.07 5.46 13.01
CA VAL A 31 9.38 6.55 13.73
C VAL A 31 8.70 7.47 12.73
N ASN A 32 7.37 7.55 12.81
CA ASN A 32 6.51 8.40 12.00
C ASN A 32 5.64 9.25 12.94
N ALA A 33 6.20 10.37 13.44
CA ALA A 33 5.45 11.27 14.31
C ALA A 33 4.25 11.89 13.57
N PRO A 34 3.09 12.10 14.22
CA PRO A 34 1.89 12.67 13.59
C PRO A 34 2.15 13.96 12.81
N ALA A 35 2.89 14.90 13.39
CA ALA A 35 3.25 16.15 12.71
C ALA A 35 4.04 15.92 11.42
N MET A 36 4.93 14.90 11.37
CA MET A 36 5.68 14.56 10.16
C MET A 36 4.77 13.91 9.11
N ILE A 37 3.84 13.05 9.52
CA ILE A 37 2.86 12.44 8.62
C ILE A 37 2.00 13.53 7.98
N GLU A 38 1.47 14.46 8.77
CA GLU A 38 0.68 15.58 8.26
C GLU A 38 1.49 16.48 7.32
N GLN A 39 2.73 16.78 7.64
CA GLN A 39 3.62 17.59 6.79
C GLN A 39 3.87 16.92 5.44
N LEU A 40 4.15 15.60 5.42
CA LEU A 40 4.35 14.84 4.20
C LEU A 40 3.06 14.74 3.38
N ALA A 41 1.93 14.46 4.03
CA ALA A 41 0.62 14.40 3.38
C ALA A 41 0.29 15.71 2.66
N ARG A 42 0.45 16.86 3.34
CA ARG A 42 0.26 18.19 2.74
C ARG A 42 1.22 18.43 1.58
N ALA A 43 2.50 18.06 1.74
CA ALA A 43 3.50 18.23 0.70
C ALA A 43 3.21 17.37 -0.55
N MET A 44 2.65 16.19 -0.39
CA MET A 44 2.16 15.33 -1.48
C MET A 44 0.95 15.98 -2.16
N THR A 45 -0.10 16.31 -1.40
CA THR A 45 -1.34 16.90 -1.92
C THR A 45 -1.07 18.19 -2.70
N GLN A 46 -0.21 19.08 -2.18
CA GLN A 46 0.19 20.33 -2.84
C GLN A 46 0.91 20.11 -4.18
N ARG A 47 1.52 18.95 -4.39
CA ARG A 47 2.20 18.57 -5.63
C ARG A 47 1.37 17.70 -6.57
N GLY A 48 0.13 17.41 -6.22
CA GLY A 48 -0.73 16.50 -6.97
C GLY A 48 -0.28 15.03 -6.89
N ILE A 49 0.51 14.67 -5.86
CA ILE A 49 0.95 13.30 -5.61
C ILE A 49 -0.11 12.63 -4.72
N VAL A 50 -0.66 11.51 -5.17
CA VAL A 50 -1.65 10.74 -4.39
C VAL A 50 -0.91 9.93 -3.31
N PRO A 51 -1.24 10.11 -2.01
CA PRO A 51 -0.67 9.27 -0.97
C PRO A 51 -1.16 7.82 -1.07
N GLU A 52 -0.23 6.86 -1.10
CA GLU A 52 -0.49 5.47 -0.77
C GLU A 52 -0.49 5.36 0.76
N LEU A 53 -1.67 5.17 1.33
CA LEU A 53 -1.89 5.16 2.78
C LEU A 53 -1.55 3.80 3.36
N GLU A 54 -0.31 3.63 3.84
CA GLU A 54 0.17 2.37 4.41
C GLU A 54 -0.30 2.21 5.85
N CYS A 55 -1.10 1.17 6.09
CA CYS A 55 -1.70 0.84 7.37
C CYS A 55 -1.29 -0.55 7.85
N PHE A 56 -0.68 -0.62 9.02
CA PHE A 56 -0.29 -1.85 9.72
C PHE A 56 -1.22 -2.16 10.90
N GLU A 57 -2.15 -1.26 11.20
CA GLU A 57 -3.11 -1.32 12.30
C GLU A 57 -4.43 -0.67 11.91
N VAL A 58 -5.54 -1.10 12.53
CA VAL A 58 -6.84 -0.47 12.32
C VAL A 58 -6.81 1.02 12.69
N GLY A 59 -6.13 1.38 13.79
CA GLY A 59 -5.99 2.78 14.21
C GLY A 59 -5.28 3.68 13.19
N MET A 60 -4.47 3.10 12.28
CA MET A 60 -3.88 3.87 11.16
C MET A 60 -4.93 4.18 10.09
N VAL A 61 -5.90 3.27 9.86
CA VAL A 61 -7.04 3.52 8.96
C VAL A 61 -7.92 4.63 9.55
N ASP A 62 -8.23 4.55 10.85
CA ASP A 62 -9.00 5.58 11.56
C ASP A 62 -8.29 6.94 11.51
N TYR A 63 -6.97 6.96 11.68
CA TYR A 63 -6.18 8.20 11.58
C TYR A 63 -6.29 8.85 10.19
N ALA A 64 -6.24 8.06 9.12
CA ALA A 64 -6.46 8.58 7.77
C ALA A 64 -7.87 9.15 7.61
N ARG A 65 -8.89 8.39 8.02
CA ARG A 65 -10.31 8.74 7.86
C ARG A 65 -10.72 9.92 8.74
N ASP A 66 -10.50 9.80 10.05
CA ASP A 66 -11.10 10.70 11.05
C ASP A 66 -10.24 11.93 11.31
N TRP A 67 -8.98 11.91 10.88
CA TRP A 67 -8.07 13.02 11.06
C TRP A 67 -7.60 13.64 9.76
N LEU A 68 -6.87 12.89 8.92
CA LEU A 68 -6.26 13.47 7.71
C LEU A 68 -7.32 13.89 6.69
N LEU A 69 -8.26 13.00 6.36
CA LEU A 69 -9.33 13.28 5.41
C LEU A 69 -10.32 14.33 5.95
N ARG A 70 -10.79 14.16 7.19
CA ARG A 70 -11.74 15.10 7.81
C ARG A 70 -11.20 16.52 7.93
N LYS A 71 -9.88 16.67 8.09
CA LYS A 71 -9.21 17.98 8.14
C LYS A 71 -8.82 18.52 6.77
N GLY A 72 -9.13 17.82 5.69
CA GLY A 72 -8.74 18.21 4.34
C GLY A 72 -7.21 18.21 4.11
N ILE A 73 -6.46 17.41 4.88
CA ILE A 73 -5.02 17.24 4.71
C ILE A 73 -4.73 16.35 3.50
N ILE A 74 -5.54 15.30 3.35
CA ILE A 74 -5.61 14.44 2.15
C ILE A 74 -6.98 14.57 1.51
N ASN A 75 -7.06 14.27 0.22
CA ASN A 75 -8.31 14.34 -0.55
C ASN A 75 -8.50 13.04 -1.33
N LYS A 76 -9.71 12.82 -1.85
CA LYS A 76 -9.96 11.75 -2.82
C LYS A 76 -9.15 12.03 -4.11
N PRO A 77 -8.65 10.98 -4.80
CA PRO A 77 -8.89 9.56 -4.52
C PRO A 77 -8.12 9.06 -3.30
N LEU A 78 -8.67 8.06 -2.61
CA LEU A 78 -8.05 7.41 -1.46
C LEU A 78 -7.61 6.00 -1.84
N TYR A 79 -6.32 5.72 -1.66
CA TYR A 79 -5.75 4.39 -1.87
C TYR A 79 -5.07 3.92 -0.59
N PHE A 80 -5.56 2.82 -0.04
CA PHE A 80 -5.01 2.19 1.17
C PHE A 80 -4.21 0.95 0.81
N ASN A 81 -3.08 0.77 1.49
CA ASN A 81 -2.30 -0.44 1.47
C ASN A 81 -2.31 -1.07 2.87
N LEU A 82 -2.97 -2.22 3.01
CA LEU A 82 -3.18 -2.92 4.28
C LEU A 82 -2.12 -4.00 4.44
N LEU A 83 -1.22 -3.83 5.43
CA LEU A 83 -0.07 -4.70 5.64
C LEU A 83 -0.24 -5.51 6.93
N LEU A 84 -0.19 -6.85 6.82
CA LEU A 84 -0.38 -7.76 7.93
C LEU A 84 0.84 -8.67 8.15
N GLY A 85 1.02 -9.13 9.37
CA GLY A 85 2.04 -10.14 9.70
C GLY A 85 3.42 -9.58 10.01
N ASN A 86 3.60 -8.26 10.09
CA ASN A 86 4.81 -7.67 10.63
C ASN A 86 4.83 -7.81 12.17
N ARG A 87 6.01 -7.94 12.76
CA ARG A 87 6.16 -8.10 14.22
C ARG A 87 5.68 -6.86 14.97
N GLY A 88 4.84 -7.06 15.97
CA GLY A 88 4.33 -5.98 16.82
C GLY A 88 3.25 -5.12 16.17
N THR A 89 2.67 -5.59 15.06
CA THR A 89 1.48 -5.03 14.41
C THR A 89 0.43 -6.12 14.23
N LEU A 90 -0.63 -5.87 13.46
CA LEU A 90 -1.69 -6.86 13.21
C LEU A 90 -1.12 -8.15 12.61
N ALA A 91 -1.41 -9.26 13.27
CA ALA A 91 -1.07 -10.58 12.75
C ALA A 91 -1.82 -10.87 11.44
N ALA A 92 -1.21 -11.64 10.55
CA ALA A 92 -1.86 -12.12 9.33
C ALA A 92 -2.96 -13.13 9.70
N ARG A 93 -4.18 -12.63 9.89
CA ARG A 93 -5.42 -13.38 10.17
C ARG A 93 -6.56 -12.77 9.37
N PRO A 94 -7.48 -13.59 8.82
CA PRO A 94 -8.62 -13.09 8.05
C PRO A 94 -9.45 -12.03 8.80
N GLN A 95 -9.68 -12.22 10.10
CA GLN A 95 -10.43 -11.30 10.94
C GLN A 95 -9.77 -9.92 11.05
N ASN A 96 -8.42 -9.87 11.05
CA ASN A 96 -7.69 -8.63 11.11
C ASN A 96 -7.79 -7.87 9.78
N LEU A 97 -7.71 -8.56 8.63
CA LEU A 97 -7.96 -7.94 7.34
C LEU A 97 -9.39 -7.41 7.25
N GLN A 98 -10.37 -8.21 7.66
CA GLN A 98 -11.78 -7.80 7.69
C GLN A 98 -12.01 -6.55 8.55
N ALA A 99 -11.38 -6.48 9.74
CA ALA A 99 -11.47 -5.31 10.61
C ALA A 99 -10.88 -4.06 9.95
N MET A 100 -9.74 -4.17 9.26
CA MET A 100 -9.15 -3.04 8.52
C MET A 100 -10.05 -2.61 7.36
N VAL A 101 -10.57 -3.56 6.60
CA VAL A 101 -11.47 -3.27 5.46
C VAL A 101 -12.77 -2.61 5.94
N ALA A 102 -13.36 -3.10 7.04
CA ALA A 102 -14.55 -2.52 7.63
C ALA A 102 -14.37 -1.07 8.15
N ALA A 103 -13.13 -0.69 8.48
CA ALA A 103 -12.80 0.67 8.91
C ALA A 103 -12.59 1.65 7.75
N LEU A 104 -12.44 1.16 6.51
CA LEU A 104 -12.19 2.00 5.33
C LEU A 104 -13.37 2.93 5.03
N PRO A 105 -13.11 4.13 4.49
CA PRO A 105 -14.17 4.95 3.91
C PRO A 105 -14.78 4.28 2.67
N ASP A 106 -16.10 4.45 2.46
CA ASP A 106 -16.86 3.83 1.34
C ASP A 106 -16.28 4.06 -0.06
N SER A 107 -15.51 5.13 -0.24
CA SER A 107 -14.92 5.49 -1.53
C SER A 107 -13.45 5.12 -1.66
N ALA A 108 -12.91 4.32 -0.74
CA ALA A 108 -11.51 3.93 -0.77
C ALA A 108 -11.26 2.75 -1.72
N THR A 109 -10.23 2.87 -2.53
CA THR A 109 -9.59 1.72 -3.19
C THR A 109 -8.55 1.15 -2.22
N TRP A 110 -8.44 -0.16 -2.12
CA TRP A 110 -7.50 -0.78 -1.20
C TRP A 110 -6.80 -2.00 -1.79
N ALA A 111 -5.56 -2.18 -1.39
CA ALA A 111 -4.78 -3.40 -1.62
C ALA A 111 -4.37 -4.00 -0.27
N ALA A 112 -4.04 -5.28 -0.25
CA ALA A 112 -3.43 -5.90 0.91
C ALA A 112 -2.23 -6.78 0.56
N THR A 113 -1.32 -6.92 1.53
CA THR A 113 -0.20 -7.85 1.47
C THR A 113 0.15 -8.37 2.86
N GLY A 114 0.78 -9.53 2.91
CA GLY A 114 1.40 -10.05 4.11
C GLY A 114 2.92 -9.86 4.09
N ILE A 115 3.52 -9.73 5.26
CA ILE A 115 4.97 -9.61 5.40
C ILE A 115 5.59 -11.00 5.56
N GLY A 116 6.67 -11.24 4.81
CA GLY A 116 7.39 -12.53 4.79
C GLY A 116 6.50 -13.66 4.26
N ARG A 117 6.51 -14.81 4.94
CA ARG A 117 5.73 -16.00 4.56
C ARG A 117 4.23 -15.77 4.42
N TYR A 118 3.71 -14.72 5.03
CA TYR A 118 2.28 -14.41 4.98
C TYR A 118 1.85 -13.70 3.70
N GLN A 119 2.79 -13.32 2.81
CA GLN A 119 2.50 -12.51 1.63
C GLN A 119 1.42 -13.13 0.77
N PHE A 120 1.61 -14.36 0.32
CA PHE A 120 0.66 -15.01 -0.59
C PHE A 120 -0.70 -15.25 0.06
N GLN A 121 -0.72 -15.69 1.32
CA GLN A 121 -1.97 -15.98 2.03
C GLN A 121 -2.85 -14.72 2.19
N VAL A 122 -2.25 -13.58 2.57
CA VAL A 122 -3.00 -12.32 2.71
C VAL A 122 -3.49 -11.84 1.34
N GLN A 123 -2.70 -12.02 0.29
CA GLN A 123 -3.10 -11.69 -1.07
C GLN A 123 -4.29 -12.53 -1.55
N GLN A 124 -4.33 -13.82 -1.21
CA GLN A 124 -5.49 -14.68 -1.48
C GLN A 124 -6.75 -14.11 -0.82
N TRP A 125 -6.70 -13.78 0.47
CA TRP A 125 -7.85 -13.18 1.16
C TRP A 125 -8.27 -11.84 0.53
N ALA A 126 -7.33 -11.01 0.07
CA ALA A 126 -7.64 -9.77 -0.62
C ALA A 126 -8.35 -10.04 -1.96
N VAL A 127 -7.85 -11.00 -2.76
CA VAL A 127 -8.49 -11.41 -4.02
C VAL A 127 -9.91 -11.90 -3.77
N ASP A 128 -10.10 -12.78 -2.78
CA ASP A 128 -11.38 -13.42 -2.45
C ASP A 128 -12.43 -12.40 -1.98
N THR A 129 -11.99 -11.32 -1.34
CA THR A 129 -12.87 -10.28 -0.80
C THR A 129 -12.99 -9.04 -1.68
N GLY A 130 -12.48 -9.09 -2.92
CA GLY A 130 -12.64 -8.02 -3.91
C GLY A 130 -11.59 -6.91 -3.85
N GLY A 131 -10.59 -7.02 -2.97
CA GLY A 131 -9.48 -6.07 -2.88
C GLY A 131 -8.45 -6.22 -4.00
N HIS A 132 -7.55 -5.26 -4.08
CA HIS A 132 -6.33 -5.34 -4.86
C HIS A 132 -5.20 -5.96 -4.02
N VAL A 133 -4.04 -6.12 -4.62
CA VAL A 133 -2.89 -6.79 -3.99
C VAL A 133 -1.61 -6.00 -4.23
N ARG A 134 -0.74 -6.02 -3.22
CA ARG A 134 0.67 -5.62 -3.35
C ARG A 134 1.52 -6.90 -3.35
N VAL A 135 2.54 -6.97 -4.22
CA VAL A 135 3.42 -8.13 -4.35
C VAL A 135 4.85 -7.69 -4.66
N GLY A 136 5.83 -8.35 -4.06
CA GLY A 136 7.23 -8.13 -4.41
C GLY A 136 8.22 -8.59 -3.36
N LEU A 137 9.50 -8.52 -3.72
CA LEU A 137 10.63 -8.95 -2.90
C LEU A 137 10.87 -8.05 -1.67
N GLU A 138 10.30 -6.86 -1.62
CA GLU A 138 10.36 -6.00 -0.44
C GLU A 138 9.71 -6.68 0.77
N ASP A 139 8.59 -7.38 0.52
CA ASP A 139 7.79 -7.98 1.57
C ASP A 139 8.11 -9.47 1.80
N ASN A 140 8.60 -10.21 0.78
CA ASN A 140 8.91 -11.64 0.88
C ASN A 140 10.00 -12.08 -0.10
N LEU A 141 11.01 -12.80 0.42
CA LEU A 141 12.16 -13.25 -0.35
C LEU A 141 12.06 -14.71 -0.84
N TYR A 142 11.02 -15.45 -0.46
CA TYR A 142 10.90 -16.89 -0.73
C TYR A 142 9.52 -17.24 -1.31
N LEU A 143 9.48 -18.32 -2.09
CA LEU A 143 8.24 -18.85 -2.66
C LEU A 143 7.54 -19.85 -1.75
N ASP A 144 8.28 -20.48 -0.85
CA ASP A 144 7.81 -21.49 0.09
C ASP A 144 7.96 -21.03 1.55
N ASP A 145 7.18 -21.65 2.44
CA ASP A 145 7.18 -21.34 3.87
C ASP A 145 8.43 -21.82 4.58
N GLU A 146 9.09 -22.85 4.06
CA GLU A 146 10.35 -23.41 4.53
C GLU A 146 11.55 -22.52 4.22
N ARG A 147 11.38 -21.52 3.34
CA ARG A 147 12.41 -20.58 2.89
C ARG A 147 13.58 -21.24 2.19
N THR A 148 13.29 -22.25 1.38
CA THR A 148 14.29 -23.00 0.61
C THR A 148 14.37 -22.52 -0.84
N THR A 149 13.30 -21.99 -1.40
CA THR A 149 13.21 -21.53 -2.79
C THR A 149 13.19 -20.01 -2.86
N PRO A 150 14.30 -19.35 -3.25
CA PRO A 150 14.33 -17.91 -3.44
C PRO A 150 13.29 -17.44 -4.47
N ALA A 151 12.61 -16.35 -4.16
CA ALA A 151 11.65 -15.72 -5.05
C ALA A 151 12.33 -14.77 -6.05
N THR A 152 11.61 -14.48 -7.12
CA THR A 152 11.82 -13.30 -7.97
C THR A 152 10.50 -12.55 -8.07
N ASN A 153 10.54 -11.26 -8.38
CA ASN A 153 9.30 -10.50 -8.59
C ASN A 153 8.40 -11.16 -9.65
N ALA A 154 8.98 -11.65 -10.76
CA ALA A 154 8.22 -12.33 -11.80
C ALA A 154 7.47 -13.55 -11.25
N ARG A 155 8.16 -14.46 -10.53
CA ARG A 155 7.54 -15.68 -9.98
C ARG A 155 6.47 -15.38 -8.94
N LEU A 156 6.66 -14.34 -8.11
CA LEU A 156 5.63 -13.90 -7.16
C LEU A 156 4.40 -13.36 -7.87
N ILE A 157 4.60 -12.57 -8.94
CA ILE A 157 3.50 -12.04 -9.76
C ILE A 157 2.78 -13.16 -10.48
N ASP A 158 3.51 -14.08 -11.16
CA ASP A 158 2.91 -15.19 -11.89
C ASP A 158 2.01 -16.05 -10.99
N ARG A 159 2.49 -16.42 -9.80
CA ARG A 159 1.71 -17.18 -8.81
C ARG A 159 0.42 -16.45 -8.41
N LEU A 160 0.51 -15.14 -8.19
CA LEU A 160 -0.65 -14.33 -7.81
C LEU A 160 -1.65 -14.18 -8.96
N VAL A 161 -1.17 -13.97 -10.18
CA VAL A 161 -2.00 -13.87 -11.39
C VAL A 161 -2.73 -15.18 -11.66
N GLU A 162 -2.05 -16.32 -11.50
CA GLU A 162 -2.67 -17.65 -11.62
C GLU A 162 -3.80 -17.83 -10.60
N TYR A 163 -3.55 -17.49 -9.33
CA TYR A 163 -4.58 -17.53 -8.31
C TYR A 163 -5.77 -16.60 -8.62
N ALA A 164 -5.52 -15.36 -8.99
CA ALA A 164 -6.58 -14.42 -9.32
C ALA A 164 -7.46 -14.93 -10.49
N ARG A 165 -6.83 -15.52 -11.51
CA ARG A 165 -7.55 -16.13 -12.64
C ARG A 165 -8.41 -17.33 -12.22
N SER A 166 -7.92 -18.17 -11.30
CA SER A 166 -8.72 -19.29 -10.77
C SER A 166 -9.96 -18.81 -9.99
N CYS A 167 -9.91 -17.58 -9.46
CA CYS A 167 -11.05 -16.90 -8.82
C CYS A 167 -11.89 -16.05 -9.80
N GLY A 168 -11.68 -16.20 -11.12
CA GLY A 168 -12.42 -15.45 -12.14
C GLY A 168 -12.01 -13.97 -12.27
N ARG A 169 -10.88 -13.56 -11.70
CA ARG A 169 -10.36 -12.19 -11.78
C ARG A 169 -9.15 -12.12 -12.71
N THR A 170 -9.03 -11.01 -13.41
CA THR A 170 -7.90 -10.73 -14.32
C THR A 170 -7.14 -9.49 -13.87
N PRO A 171 -5.80 -9.44 -14.04
CA PRO A 171 -5.04 -8.22 -13.82
C PRO A 171 -5.56 -7.08 -14.68
N ALA A 172 -5.72 -5.91 -14.08
CA ALA A 172 -6.05 -4.70 -14.81
C ALA A 172 -4.85 -4.25 -15.68
N THR A 173 -5.13 -3.66 -16.82
CA THR A 173 -4.13 -2.91 -17.58
C THR A 173 -3.68 -1.67 -16.80
N CYS A 174 -2.52 -1.10 -17.15
CA CYS A 174 -2.04 0.14 -16.52
C CYS A 174 -3.07 1.27 -16.61
N ALA A 175 -3.76 1.39 -17.76
CA ALA A 175 -4.79 2.41 -17.96
C ALA A 175 -6.03 2.18 -17.08
N GLU A 176 -6.47 0.94 -16.92
CA GLU A 176 -7.56 0.56 -16.02
C GLU A 176 -7.19 0.79 -14.56
N ALA A 177 -6.00 0.36 -14.13
CA ALA A 177 -5.51 0.57 -12.78
C ALA A 177 -5.47 2.07 -12.43
N ARG A 178 -4.97 2.91 -13.34
CA ARG A 178 -4.97 4.37 -13.14
C ARG A 178 -6.38 4.92 -12.96
N ARG A 179 -7.35 4.49 -13.76
CA ARG A 179 -8.76 4.89 -13.59
C ARG A 179 -9.35 4.43 -12.26
N MET A 180 -9.09 3.18 -11.86
CA MET A 180 -9.59 2.62 -10.59
C MET A 180 -9.04 3.38 -9.37
N ILE A 181 -7.79 3.81 -9.43
CA ILE A 181 -7.13 4.59 -8.35
C ILE A 181 -7.48 6.09 -8.45
N GLY A 182 -8.09 6.54 -9.56
CA GLY A 182 -8.42 7.94 -9.79
C GLY A 182 -7.23 8.82 -10.18
N LEU A 183 -6.20 8.22 -10.78
CA LEU A 183 -5.05 8.94 -11.33
C LEU A 183 -5.39 9.51 -12.71
N GLU A 184 -5.17 10.80 -12.93
CA GLU A 184 -5.37 11.41 -14.23
C GLU A 184 -4.43 10.83 -15.30
N ALA A 185 -4.91 10.74 -16.54
CA ALA A 185 -4.09 10.29 -17.64
C ALA A 185 -2.97 11.32 -17.92
N GLY A 186 -1.72 10.91 -17.77
CA GLY A 186 -0.57 11.69 -18.21
C GLY A 186 0.18 12.52 -17.17
N ALA A 187 -0.14 12.40 -15.88
CA ALA A 187 0.64 13.02 -14.80
C ALA A 187 1.96 12.27 -14.47
N GLY A 188 2.34 11.26 -15.24
CA GLY A 188 3.50 10.41 -14.94
C GLY A 188 4.85 11.00 -15.35
N ILE A 189 5.88 10.51 -14.69
CA ILE A 189 7.32 10.84 -14.75
C ILE A 189 7.92 10.88 -16.19
N VAL A 190 7.26 10.33 -17.19
CA VAL A 190 7.79 10.20 -18.56
C VAL A 190 8.13 11.54 -19.23
N ARG A 191 7.67 12.66 -18.67
CA ARG A 191 7.91 14.00 -19.28
C ARG A 191 9.26 14.63 -19.00
N LYS A 192 10.09 14.13 -18.09
CA LYS A 192 11.34 14.82 -17.68
C LYS A 192 12.65 14.07 -17.97
N PHE A 193 12.60 12.82 -18.43
CA PHE A 193 13.82 12.05 -18.73
C PHE A 193 14.15 11.92 -20.24
N VAL A 194 13.40 12.59 -21.09
CA VAL A 194 13.72 12.71 -22.54
C VAL A 194 14.19 14.13 -22.81
N LYS A 195 15.43 14.41 -22.48
CA LYS A 195 16.30 15.43 -23.09
C LYS A 195 17.74 14.91 -23.07
#